data_05d246a9c6a5cd794b72c60ff45785cb
#
_entry.id   05d246a9c6a5cd794b72c60ff45785cb
#
_cell.length_a   1.000
_cell.length_b   1.000
_cell.length_c   1.000
_cell.angle_alpha   90.00
_cell.angle_beta   90.00
_cell.angle_gamma   90.00
#
_symmetry.space_group_name_H-M   'P 1'
#
loop_
_entity.id
_entity.type
_entity.pdbx_description
1 polymer ?
#
loop_
_entity_poly.entity_id
_entity_poly.type
_entity_poly.pdbx_seq_one_letter_code
_entity_poly.pdbx_strand_id
1 'polypeptide(L)'
;MPITIDGTNGITQADQFNSDSTFGFKNRIINGAMVIDQRNAGASVTPGTNSYTVDRWIVNNAASSKLTAQQSSTAPTGFTNSLLVTSTSAYTPSSVEPFYISQRVEGFNFSDLAWGTANAKTVTLSFWVRSSLTGTFSGSFQNSATDYSYPYTYTISSANTFEYKTVTISPPTAGTWVGGTNGIGVRLYFSMGAGSTYQGTAGSWSANDYRGATGETQVVATSGATFYITGVQLEVGSTATSFDYRPYGTELALCQRYCLKYCGNTAQEDVNTATVIGFNATSAYGAILTVVPMRTSPSISSSTIRMTDETNTIAVTSIVASGASFSGPYNINCGFNTASGLTQYRPYAVRAANSTSAFVILSAEL
;
A
#
# COMPACT_ATOMS: atom_id res chain seq x y z
N MET A 1 9.68 -6.17 -34.16
CA MET A 1 9.34 -5.98 -35.58
C MET A 1 9.64 -4.52 -35.93
N PRO A 2 10.12 -4.20 -37.16
CA PRO A 2 10.29 -2.82 -37.56
C PRO A 2 8.94 -2.13 -37.72
N ILE A 3 8.83 -0.88 -37.30
CA ILE A 3 7.68 -0.03 -37.57
C ILE A 3 7.73 0.33 -39.06
N THR A 4 6.69 0.01 -39.81
CA THR A 4 6.55 0.45 -41.21
C THR A 4 5.67 1.70 -41.23
N ILE A 5 6.27 2.81 -41.70
CA ILE A 5 5.54 4.05 -41.94
C ILE A 5 5.27 4.13 -43.45
N ASP A 6 4.01 4.06 -43.84
CA ASP A 6 3.56 4.24 -45.21
C ASP A 6 2.95 5.62 -45.36
N GLY A 7 3.46 6.41 -46.33
CA GLY A 7 3.02 7.77 -46.58
C GLY A 7 1.55 7.89 -47.02
N THR A 8 0.92 6.78 -47.46
CA THR A 8 -0.48 6.75 -47.87
C THR A 8 -1.44 6.31 -46.76
N ASN A 9 -0.99 5.40 -45.89
CA ASN A 9 -1.81 4.76 -44.84
C ASN A 9 -1.34 5.08 -43.41
N GLY A 10 -0.32 5.91 -43.24
CA GLY A 10 0.24 6.24 -41.95
C GLY A 10 1.00 5.06 -41.32
N ILE A 11 0.87 4.85 -40.02
CA ILE A 11 1.49 3.73 -39.30
C ILE A 11 0.58 2.51 -39.42
N THR A 12 0.94 1.55 -40.28
CA THR A 12 0.11 0.37 -40.58
C THR A 12 0.39 -0.86 -39.72
N GLN A 13 1.46 -0.85 -38.92
CA GLN A 13 1.77 -1.91 -37.96
C GLN A 13 2.29 -1.30 -36.67
N ALA A 14 1.40 -0.98 -35.78
CA ALA A 14 1.73 -0.60 -34.43
C ALA A 14 1.11 -1.62 -33.47
N ASP A 15 1.60 -2.86 -33.49
CA ASP A 15 1.22 -3.86 -32.47
C ASP A 15 1.56 -3.41 -31.04
N GLN A 16 2.33 -2.32 -30.91
CA GLN A 16 2.68 -1.69 -29.64
C GLN A 16 1.87 -0.42 -29.32
N PHE A 17 1.03 0.08 -30.23
CA PHE A 17 0.05 1.12 -29.93
C PHE A 17 -1.30 0.53 -29.52
N ASN A 18 -1.29 -0.58 -28.80
CA ASN A 18 -2.50 -1.05 -28.16
C ASN A 18 -2.91 -0.02 -27.10
N SER A 19 -4.07 0.58 -27.27
CA SER A 19 -4.61 1.64 -26.41
C SER A 19 -4.61 1.27 -24.92
N ASP A 20 -4.66 -0.02 -24.62
CA ASP A 20 -4.68 -0.55 -23.25
C ASP A 20 -3.31 -0.51 -22.56
N SER A 21 -2.21 -0.40 -23.31
CA SER A 21 -0.85 -0.45 -22.76
C SER A 21 0.01 0.80 -23.03
N THR A 22 -0.37 1.65 -23.96
CA THR A 22 0.48 2.75 -24.45
C THR A 22 0.13 4.10 -23.86
N PHE A 23 -1.13 4.35 -23.49
CA PHE A 23 -1.62 5.62 -23.00
C PHE A 23 -2.40 5.46 -21.69
N GLY A 24 -2.02 6.23 -20.68
CA GLY A 24 -2.72 6.33 -19.41
C GLY A 24 -2.03 5.60 -18.26
N PHE A 25 -2.67 5.56 -17.13
CA PHE A 25 -2.21 4.89 -15.92
C PHE A 25 -2.23 3.36 -16.09
N LYS A 26 -1.23 2.80 -16.77
CA LYS A 26 -1.14 1.35 -17.02
C LYS A 26 -0.78 0.54 -15.78
N ASN A 27 -0.02 1.16 -14.85
CA ASN A 27 0.38 0.50 -13.61
C ASN A 27 -0.80 0.44 -12.63
N ARG A 28 -1.20 -0.77 -12.25
CA ARG A 28 -2.27 -1.02 -11.25
C ARG A 28 -1.77 -0.85 -9.80
N ILE A 29 -0.46 -0.86 -9.61
CA ILE A 29 0.17 -0.67 -8.31
C ILE A 29 0.26 0.82 -7.99
N ILE A 30 -0.18 1.20 -6.80
CA ILE A 30 -0.04 2.54 -6.26
C ILE A 30 1.23 2.60 -5.42
N ASN A 31 2.01 3.68 -5.56
CA ASN A 31 3.29 3.84 -4.87
C ASN A 31 4.29 2.72 -5.19
N GLY A 32 4.32 2.27 -6.45
CA GLY A 32 5.23 1.22 -6.89
C GLY A 32 6.71 1.62 -6.84
N ALA A 33 7.01 2.93 -6.90
CA ALA A 33 8.35 3.48 -6.74
C ALA A 33 8.72 3.81 -5.29
N MET A 34 7.86 3.50 -4.31
CA MET A 34 8.09 3.67 -2.86
C MET A 34 8.38 5.12 -2.44
N VAL A 35 7.86 6.12 -3.18
CA VAL A 35 8.17 7.54 -2.96
C VAL A 35 7.33 8.21 -1.88
N ILE A 36 6.19 7.62 -1.52
CA ILE A 36 5.25 8.17 -0.53
C ILE A 36 5.33 7.35 0.76
N ASP A 37 5.68 7.98 1.86
CA ASP A 37 5.66 7.43 3.22
C ASP A 37 5.13 8.48 4.19
N GLN A 38 3.82 8.67 4.20
CA GLN A 38 3.15 9.63 5.10
C GLN A 38 3.21 9.17 6.56
N ARG A 39 3.17 7.84 6.81
CA ARG A 39 3.07 7.29 8.16
C ARG A 39 4.37 7.47 8.95
N ASN A 40 5.49 7.11 8.34
CA ASN A 40 6.74 6.93 9.07
C ASN A 40 7.85 7.88 8.63
N ALA A 41 7.68 8.59 7.50
CA ALA A 41 8.66 9.54 6.95
C ALA A 41 10.09 8.95 6.87
N GLY A 42 10.20 7.72 6.40
CA GLY A 42 11.46 6.98 6.27
C GLY A 42 11.97 6.30 7.54
N ALA A 43 11.31 6.48 8.69
CA ALA A 43 11.72 5.83 9.92
C ALA A 43 11.55 4.30 9.85
N SER A 44 12.51 3.57 10.42
CA SER A 44 12.41 2.13 10.58
C SER A 44 11.38 1.77 11.64
N VAL A 45 10.46 0.88 11.29
CA VAL A 45 9.41 0.40 12.19
C VAL A 45 9.45 -1.12 12.29
N THR A 46 8.99 -1.66 13.41
CA THR A 46 8.73 -3.09 13.59
C THR A 46 7.27 -3.36 13.27
N PRO A 47 6.95 -3.93 12.09
CA PRO A 47 5.57 -4.19 11.73
C PRO A 47 4.97 -5.30 12.60
N GLY A 48 3.67 -5.22 12.83
CA GLY A 48 2.87 -6.33 13.34
C GLY A 48 2.26 -7.14 12.20
N THR A 49 1.15 -7.81 12.49
CA THR A 49 0.36 -8.51 11.48
C THR A 49 -0.33 -7.50 10.57
N ASN A 50 -0.16 -7.64 9.24
CA ASN A 50 -0.78 -6.79 8.22
C ASN A 50 -0.56 -5.28 8.43
N SER A 51 0.64 -4.87 8.86
CA SER A 51 0.95 -3.47 9.13
C SER A 51 1.31 -2.72 7.84
N TYR A 52 0.61 -1.61 7.57
CA TYR A 52 1.01 -0.67 6.53
C TYR A 52 2.25 0.11 6.98
N THR A 53 3.32 0.04 6.20
CA THR A 53 4.62 0.66 6.49
C THR A 53 4.89 1.83 5.57
N VAL A 54 5.40 1.62 4.37
CA VAL A 54 5.37 2.60 3.28
C VAL A 54 3.95 2.65 2.72
N ASP A 55 3.45 3.82 2.33
CA ASP A 55 2.05 3.99 1.91
C ASP A 55 1.63 2.94 0.87
N ARG A 56 0.47 2.33 1.08
CA ARG A 56 -0.11 1.22 0.31
C ARG A 56 0.57 -0.14 0.49
N TRP A 57 1.74 -0.21 1.13
CA TRP A 57 2.49 -1.45 1.29
C TRP A 57 2.38 -2.01 2.71
N ILE A 58 1.92 -3.24 2.77
CA ILE A 58 1.83 -4.04 3.99
C ILE A 58 3.12 -4.82 4.15
N VAL A 59 3.66 -4.85 5.38
CA VAL A 59 4.62 -5.86 5.79
C VAL A 59 3.97 -6.69 6.90
N ASN A 60 3.90 -7.99 6.68
CA ASN A 60 3.36 -8.94 7.66
C ASN A 60 4.50 -9.62 8.40
N ASN A 61 4.48 -9.49 9.71
CA ASN A 61 5.43 -10.09 10.63
C ASN A 61 4.65 -11.03 11.55
N ALA A 62 4.54 -12.31 11.16
CA ALA A 62 3.72 -13.30 11.85
C ALA A 62 4.23 -13.62 13.27
N ALA A 63 5.54 -13.49 13.52
CA ALA A 63 6.14 -13.60 14.83
C ALA A 63 6.76 -12.26 15.24
N SER A 64 6.46 -11.80 16.45
CA SER A 64 6.87 -10.48 16.95
C SER A 64 8.35 -10.20 16.76
N SER A 65 8.67 -9.00 16.31
CA SER A 65 10.02 -8.45 16.21
C SER A 65 11.00 -9.24 15.32
N LYS A 66 10.51 -10.00 14.33
CA LYS A 66 11.38 -10.73 13.40
C LYS A 66 11.79 -9.93 12.19
N LEU A 67 11.01 -8.92 11.84
CA LEU A 67 11.27 -8.01 10.71
C LEU A 67 11.21 -6.56 11.16
N THR A 68 12.03 -5.71 10.53
CA THR A 68 11.79 -4.26 10.45
C THR A 68 11.54 -3.86 9.02
N ALA A 69 10.86 -2.72 8.83
CA ALA A 69 10.55 -2.17 7.52
C ALA A 69 10.73 -0.65 7.52
N GLN A 70 11.22 -0.09 6.40
CA GLN A 70 11.36 1.35 6.21
C GLN A 70 11.38 1.73 4.73
N GLN A 71 11.05 2.98 4.43
CA GLN A 71 11.44 3.58 3.17
C GLN A 71 12.95 3.85 3.21
N SER A 72 13.67 3.43 2.18
CA SER A 72 15.11 3.56 2.05
C SER A 72 15.46 4.38 0.81
N SER A 73 16.49 5.23 0.91
CA SER A 73 17.07 5.95 -0.24
C SER A 73 18.00 5.07 -1.11
N THR A 74 18.25 3.83 -0.71
CA THR A 74 18.99 2.86 -1.54
C THR A 74 18.06 2.34 -2.64
N ALA A 75 18.30 2.73 -3.88
CA ALA A 75 17.47 2.41 -5.03
C ALA A 75 18.31 2.22 -6.31
N PRO A 76 17.80 1.52 -7.34
CA PRO A 76 18.48 1.41 -8.63
C PRO A 76 18.39 2.74 -9.39
N THR A 77 19.24 2.89 -10.41
CA THR A 77 19.22 4.07 -11.30
C THR A 77 17.81 4.31 -11.86
N GLY A 78 17.35 5.56 -11.79
CA GLY A 78 16.01 5.98 -12.20
C GLY A 78 14.97 5.96 -11.07
N PHE A 79 15.29 5.44 -9.88
CA PHE A 79 14.42 5.48 -8.70
C PHE A 79 15.11 6.21 -7.55
N THR A 80 14.34 6.82 -6.66
CA THR A 80 14.85 7.53 -5.49
C THR A 80 14.71 6.73 -4.21
N ASN A 81 13.75 5.81 -4.16
CA ASN A 81 13.38 5.08 -2.96
C ASN A 81 13.12 3.61 -3.23
N SER A 82 13.24 2.80 -2.20
CA SER A 82 12.79 1.42 -2.14
C SER A 82 12.16 1.13 -0.77
N LEU A 83 11.35 0.08 -0.68
CA LEU A 83 10.95 -0.51 0.59
C LEU A 83 12.04 -1.49 1.01
N LEU A 84 12.66 -1.25 2.16
CA LEU A 84 13.62 -2.14 2.81
C LEU A 84 12.92 -2.94 3.91
N VAL A 85 13.08 -4.25 3.85
CA VAL A 85 12.76 -5.17 4.96
C VAL A 85 14.05 -5.81 5.44
N THR A 86 14.25 -5.84 6.78
CA THR A 86 15.42 -6.46 7.42
C THR A 86 14.97 -7.52 8.42
N SER A 87 15.56 -8.71 8.33
CA SER A 87 15.39 -9.74 9.35
C SER A 87 16.24 -9.38 10.58
N THR A 88 15.58 -9.22 11.72
CA THR A 88 16.26 -8.83 12.97
C THR A 88 16.91 -9.98 13.69
N SER A 89 16.38 -11.19 13.50
CA SER A 89 16.92 -12.43 14.08
C SER A 89 16.45 -13.62 13.25
N ALA A 90 17.32 -14.61 13.07
CA ALA A 90 16.97 -15.84 12.35
C ALA A 90 15.71 -16.51 12.96
N TYR A 91 14.76 -16.82 12.10
CA TYR A 91 13.51 -17.47 12.50
C TYR A 91 13.02 -18.42 11.42
N THR A 92 12.73 -19.66 11.81
CA THR A 92 12.10 -20.65 10.93
C THR A 92 10.58 -20.56 11.13
N PRO A 93 9.81 -20.13 10.12
CA PRO A 93 8.36 -20.04 10.22
C PRO A 93 7.74 -21.41 10.55
N SER A 94 6.80 -21.43 11.49
CA SER A 94 5.94 -22.59 11.69
C SER A 94 5.03 -22.80 10.48
N SER A 95 4.37 -23.95 10.37
CA SER A 95 3.55 -24.30 9.19
C SER A 95 2.50 -23.23 8.84
N VAL A 96 2.01 -22.47 9.83
CA VAL A 96 0.91 -21.51 9.68
C VAL A 96 1.37 -20.03 9.81
N GLU A 97 2.65 -19.76 9.65
CA GLU A 97 3.20 -18.40 9.78
C GLU A 97 3.70 -17.87 8.44
N PRO A 98 3.05 -16.85 7.85
CA PRO A 98 3.51 -16.19 6.65
C PRO A 98 4.19 -14.85 6.96
N PHE A 99 5.37 -14.62 6.40
CA PHE A 99 6.05 -13.34 6.38
C PHE A 99 6.09 -12.81 4.96
N TYR A 100 5.60 -11.59 4.71
CA TYR A 100 5.50 -11.07 3.36
C TYR A 100 5.45 -9.56 3.29
N ILE A 101 5.75 -9.02 2.10
CA ILE A 101 5.36 -7.70 1.63
C ILE A 101 4.14 -7.89 0.74
N SER A 102 3.14 -7.01 0.84
CA SER A 102 1.92 -7.13 0.03
C SER A 102 1.34 -5.77 -0.35
N GLN A 103 0.70 -5.72 -1.51
CA GLN A 103 -0.23 -4.66 -1.86
C GLN A 103 -1.59 -5.25 -2.25
N ARG A 104 -2.66 -4.60 -1.79
CA ARG A 104 -4.03 -4.92 -2.15
C ARG A 104 -4.52 -3.90 -3.18
N VAL A 105 -4.89 -4.36 -4.37
CA VAL A 105 -5.42 -3.51 -5.45
C VAL A 105 -6.93 -3.44 -5.31
N GLU A 106 -7.49 -2.24 -5.35
CA GLU A 106 -8.95 -2.01 -5.26
C GLU A 106 -9.67 -2.57 -6.49
N GLY A 107 -10.87 -3.11 -6.29
CA GLY A 107 -11.68 -3.71 -7.35
C GLY A 107 -11.97 -2.74 -8.51
N PHE A 108 -12.21 -1.44 -8.24
CA PHE A 108 -12.34 -0.43 -9.29
C PHE A 108 -11.14 -0.32 -10.23
N ASN A 109 -9.93 -0.61 -9.72
CA ASN A 109 -8.69 -0.56 -10.48
C ASN A 109 -8.29 -1.91 -11.08
N PHE A 110 -9.16 -2.92 -10.98
CA PHE A 110 -8.82 -4.30 -11.34
C PHE A 110 -9.89 -5.00 -12.17
N SER A 111 -11.15 -4.59 -12.09
CA SER A 111 -12.32 -5.27 -12.68
C SER A 111 -12.27 -5.43 -14.21
N ASP A 112 -11.58 -4.53 -14.92
CA ASP A 112 -11.40 -4.59 -16.37
C ASP A 112 -10.52 -5.75 -16.85
N LEU A 113 -9.80 -6.40 -15.92
CA LEU A 113 -9.03 -7.63 -16.22
C LEU A 113 -9.94 -8.85 -16.40
N ALA A 114 -11.21 -8.76 -16.00
CA ALA A 114 -12.23 -9.81 -16.14
C ALA A 114 -11.79 -11.17 -15.59
N TRP A 115 -10.93 -11.19 -14.56
CA TRP A 115 -10.44 -12.44 -13.95
C TRP A 115 -11.60 -13.25 -13.37
N GLY A 116 -11.51 -14.58 -13.48
CA GLY A 116 -12.59 -15.51 -13.16
C GLY A 116 -13.57 -15.74 -14.32
N THR A 117 -13.30 -15.19 -15.50
CA THR A 117 -14.16 -15.36 -16.70
C THR A 117 -13.35 -15.84 -17.90
N ALA A 118 -14.04 -16.27 -18.97
CA ALA A 118 -13.41 -16.63 -20.23
C ALA A 118 -12.67 -15.47 -20.93
N ASN A 119 -12.97 -14.21 -20.53
CA ASN A 119 -12.36 -13.00 -21.08
C ASN A 119 -11.21 -12.48 -20.20
N ALA A 120 -10.75 -13.27 -19.25
CA ALA A 120 -9.68 -12.88 -18.33
C ALA A 120 -8.39 -12.50 -19.08
N LYS A 121 -7.83 -11.34 -18.71
CA LYS A 121 -6.62 -10.81 -19.35
C LYS A 121 -5.36 -11.28 -18.65
N THR A 122 -4.33 -11.60 -19.44
CA THR A 122 -2.96 -11.81 -18.95
C THR A 122 -2.40 -10.50 -18.39
N VAL A 123 -1.63 -10.61 -17.33
CA VAL A 123 -0.88 -9.46 -16.77
C VAL A 123 0.59 -9.80 -16.64
N THR A 124 1.42 -8.76 -16.65
CA THR A 124 2.84 -8.85 -16.35
C THR A 124 3.15 -8.02 -15.11
N LEU A 125 3.80 -8.66 -14.14
CA LEU A 125 4.40 -8.04 -12.97
C LEU A 125 5.87 -7.76 -13.28
N SER A 126 6.32 -6.53 -13.09
CA SER A 126 7.73 -6.17 -13.17
C SER A 126 8.17 -5.37 -11.96
N PHE A 127 9.43 -5.53 -11.54
CA PHE A 127 9.96 -4.86 -10.36
C PHE A 127 11.48 -4.92 -10.30
N TRP A 128 12.09 -4.02 -9.54
CA TRP A 128 13.49 -4.06 -9.13
C TRP A 128 13.60 -4.63 -7.73
N VAL A 129 14.51 -5.58 -7.55
CA VAL A 129 14.74 -6.27 -6.28
C VAL A 129 16.22 -6.38 -5.98
N ARG A 130 16.59 -6.27 -4.69
CA ARG A 130 17.94 -6.50 -4.17
C ARG A 130 17.82 -7.23 -2.84
N SER A 131 18.64 -8.24 -2.61
CA SER A 131 18.73 -8.91 -1.32
C SER A 131 20.20 -9.18 -0.97
N SER A 132 20.49 -9.32 0.32
CA SER A 132 21.76 -9.84 0.81
C SER A 132 21.91 -11.35 0.58
N LEU A 133 20.80 -12.03 0.26
CA LEU A 133 20.75 -13.46 -0.07
C LEU A 133 20.57 -13.65 -1.58
N THR A 134 21.11 -14.74 -2.11
CA THR A 134 20.86 -15.24 -3.46
C THR A 134 19.97 -16.47 -3.43
N GLY A 135 19.37 -16.82 -4.56
CA GLY A 135 18.54 -18.01 -4.70
C GLY A 135 17.18 -17.76 -5.35
N THR A 136 16.26 -18.67 -5.16
CA THR A 136 14.88 -18.59 -5.67
C THR A 136 13.98 -17.93 -4.63
N PHE A 137 13.50 -16.74 -4.93
CA PHE A 137 12.49 -16.03 -4.15
C PHE A 137 11.12 -16.24 -4.76
N SER A 138 10.08 -15.94 -4.01
CA SER A 138 8.71 -16.15 -4.46
C SER A 138 7.76 -15.05 -4.03
N GLY A 139 6.55 -15.15 -4.56
CA GLY A 139 5.37 -14.39 -4.15
C GLY A 139 4.12 -15.07 -4.66
N SER A 140 3.00 -14.40 -4.57
CA SER A 140 1.72 -14.93 -5.04
C SER A 140 0.75 -13.81 -5.42
N PHE A 141 -0.13 -14.10 -6.38
CA PHE A 141 -1.38 -13.38 -6.57
C PHE A 141 -2.52 -14.14 -5.91
N GLN A 142 -3.48 -13.42 -5.32
CA GLN A 142 -4.57 -14.04 -4.60
C GLN A 142 -5.86 -13.23 -4.72
N ASN A 143 -7.01 -13.91 -4.75
CA ASN A 143 -8.31 -13.26 -4.71
C ASN A 143 -8.65 -12.68 -3.33
N SER A 144 -9.76 -11.97 -3.24
CA SER A 144 -10.23 -11.34 -2.00
C SER A 144 -10.54 -12.35 -0.88
N ALA A 145 -11.12 -13.49 -1.24
CA ALA A 145 -11.53 -14.52 -0.29
C ALA A 145 -10.35 -15.34 0.27
N THR A 146 -9.15 -15.17 -0.30
CA THR A 146 -7.93 -15.91 0.09
C THR A 146 -8.02 -17.42 -0.15
N ASP A 147 -8.86 -17.85 -1.07
CA ASP A 147 -9.12 -19.25 -1.40
C ASP A 147 -8.67 -19.65 -2.81
N TYR A 148 -8.10 -18.70 -3.57
CA TYR A 148 -7.60 -18.95 -4.93
C TYR A 148 -6.33 -18.13 -5.18
N SER A 149 -5.20 -18.81 -5.46
CA SER A 149 -3.90 -18.16 -5.52
C SER A 149 -3.01 -18.68 -6.65
N TYR A 150 -2.04 -17.86 -7.07
CA TYR A 150 -1.03 -18.17 -8.08
C TYR A 150 0.36 -17.86 -7.53
N PRO A 151 1.06 -18.84 -6.94
CA PRO A 151 2.45 -18.68 -6.56
C PRO A 151 3.35 -18.46 -7.79
N TYR A 152 4.32 -17.55 -7.67
CA TYR A 152 5.33 -17.30 -8.69
C TYR A 152 6.72 -17.26 -8.08
N THR A 153 7.74 -17.49 -8.90
CA THR A 153 9.15 -17.45 -8.48
C THR A 153 9.96 -16.51 -9.35
N TYR A 154 11.06 -16.00 -8.79
CA TYR A 154 12.10 -15.27 -9.48
C TYR A 154 13.45 -15.53 -8.80
N THR A 155 14.56 -15.44 -9.54
CA THR A 155 15.89 -15.71 -9.00
C THR A 155 16.62 -14.40 -8.75
N ILE A 156 17.24 -14.24 -7.59
CA ILE A 156 18.25 -13.22 -7.30
C ILE A 156 19.61 -13.91 -7.43
N SER A 157 20.39 -13.48 -8.44
CA SER A 157 21.65 -14.12 -8.81
C SER A 157 22.87 -13.51 -8.11
N SER A 158 22.79 -12.23 -7.77
CA SER A 158 23.90 -11.47 -7.17
C SER A 158 23.46 -10.80 -5.88
N ALA A 159 24.09 -11.17 -4.77
CA ALA A 159 23.81 -10.55 -3.48
C ALA A 159 24.11 -9.04 -3.52
N ASN A 160 23.30 -8.25 -2.82
CA ASN A 160 23.47 -6.80 -2.70
C ASN A 160 23.48 -6.01 -4.02
N THR A 161 22.91 -6.58 -5.09
CA THR A 161 22.79 -5.95 -6.40
C THR A 161 21.33 -5.83 -6.80
N PHE A 162 20.90 -4.66 -7.31
CA PHE A 162 19.55 -4.53 -7.86
C PHE A 162 19.44 -5.25 -9.19
N GLU A 163 18.44 -6.12 -9.29
CA GLU A 163 18.11 -6.87 -10.49
C GLU A 163 16.66 -6.57 -10.90
N TYR A 164 16.44 -6.36 -12.18
CA TYR A 164 15.09 -6.22 -12.75
C TYR A 164 14.48 -7.59 -12.98
N LYS A 165 13.24 -7.78 -12.56
CA LYS A 165 12.51 -9.04 -12.70
C LYS A 165 11.17 -8.81 -13.39
N THR A 166 10.77 -9.80 -14.17
CA THR A 166 9.47 -9.85 -14.84
C THR A 166 8.84 -11.20 -14.63
N VAL A 167 7.54 -11.23 -14.38
CA VAL A 167 6.73 -12.44 -14.22
C VAL A 167 5.42 -12.25 -14.96
N THR A 168 5.17 -13.06 -15.97
CA THR A 168 3.89 -13.07 -16.69
C THR A 168 2.94 -14.04 -16.00
N ILE A 169 1.74 -13.58 -15.69
CA ILE A 169 0.71 -14.33 -14.98
C ILE A 169 -0.38 -14.73 -15.98
N SER A 170 -0.56 -16.01 -16.16
CA SER A 170 -1.67 -16.55 -16.94
C SER A 170 -3.00 -16.18 -16.28
N PRO A 171 -3.99 -15.70 -17.03
CA PRO A 171 -5.24 -15.23 -16.46
C PRO A 171 -6.03 -16.38 -15.83
N PRO A 172 -6.62 -16.20 -14.63
CA PRO A 172 -7.51 -17.19 -14.04
C PRO A 172 -8.87 -17.18 -14.73
N THR A 173 -9.34 -18.32 -15.16
CA THR A 173 -10.71 -18.50 -15.69
C THR A 173 -11.70 -19.00 -14.64
N ALA A 174 -11.22 -19.21 -13.39
CA ALA A 174 -11.99 -19.67 -12.24
C ALA A 174 -11.68 -18.78 -11.00
N GLY A 175 -12.33 -19.13 -9.89
CA GLY A 175 -12.25 -18.37 -8.65
C GLY A 175 -13.26 -17.22 -8.60
N THR A 176 -13.54 -16.72 -7.38
CA THR A 176 -14.43 -15.57 -7.17
C THR A 176 -13.60 -14.29 -7.06
N TRP A 177 -13.83 -13.35 -7.97
CA TRP A 177 -13.13 -12.08 -8.04
C TRP A 177 -14.07 -10.92 -7.78
N VAL A 178 -13.63 -9.96 -6.98
CA VAL A 178 -14.40 -8.74 -6.70
C VAL A 178 -14.41 -7.89 -7.96
N GLY A 179 -15.60 -7.51 -8.43
CA GLY A 179 -15.79 -6.62 -9.57
C GLY A 179 -15.48 -5.15 -9.25
N GLY A 180 -16.03 -4.22 -10.04
CA GLY A 180 -15.85 -2.77 -9.91
C GLY A 180 -16.45 -2.20 -8.62
N THR A 181 -15.83 -2.48 -7.49
CA THR A 181 -16.18 -1.98 -6.15
C THR A 181 -14.94 -1.45 -5.43
N ASN A 182 -15.16 -0.84 -4.26
CA ASN A 182 -14.07 -0.41 -3.38
C ASN A 182 -13.47 -1.55 -2.52
N GLY A 183 -13.84 -2.80 -2.74
CA GLY A 183 -13.26 -3.98 -2.10
C GLY A 183 -11.91 -4.39 -2.71
N ILE A 184 -11.33 -5.47 -2.21
CA ILE A 184 -10.04 -5.99 -2.70
C ILE A 184 -10.28 -6.73 -4.02
N GLY A 185 -9.75 -6.21 -5.13
CA GLY A 185 -9.76 -6.89 -6.44
C GLY A 185 -8.75 -8.03 -6.48
N VAL A 186 -7.50 -7.74 -6.13
CA VAL A 186 -6.42 -8.74 -6.05
C VAL A 186 -5.44 -8.38 -4.94
N ARG A 187 -4.78 -9.38 -4.38
CA ARG A 187 -3.64 -9.27 -3.47
C ARG A 187 -2.38 -9.68 -4.21
N LEU A 188 -1.33 -8.87 -4.13
CA LEU A 188 0.01 -9.18 -4.59
C LEU A 188 0.90 -9.40 -3.36
N TYR A 189 1.62 -10.52 -3.34
CA TYR A 189 2.56 -10.86 -2.27
C TYR A 189 3.98 -11.03 -2.81
N PHE A 190 4.97 -10.60 -2.00
CA PHE A 190 6.37 -11.00 -2.09
C PHE A 190 6.72 -11.68 -0.78
N SER A 191 7.06 -12.96 -0.82
CA SER A 191 7.33 -13.76 0.38
C SER A 191 8.68 -13.36 1.00
N MET A 192 8.67 -13.19 2.32
CA MET A 192 9.88 -13.05 3.15
C MET A 192 10.18 -14.35 3.90
N GLY A 193 9.33 -15.33 3.73
CA GLY A 193 9.35 -16.66 4.35
C GLY A 193 7.96 -17.09 4.74
N ALA A 194 7.54 -18.26 4.33
CA ALA A 194 6.22 -18.80 4.62
C ALA A 194 6.33 -20.24 5.14
N GLY A 195 5.46 -20.57 6.10
CA GLY A 195 5.27 -21.96 6.53
C GLY A 195 4.59 -22.81 5.44
N SER A 196 4.70 -24.12 5.58
CA SER A 196 4.26 -25.07 4.53
C SER A 196 2.79 -24.96 4.12
N THR A 197 1.91 -24.48 5.00
CA THR A 197 0.48 -24.23 4.68
C THR A 197 0.30 -23.13 3.62
N TYR A 198 1.23 -22.17 3.55
CA TYR A 198 1.17 -21.03 2.65
C TYR A 198 2.10 -21.12 1.44
N GLN A 199 2.70 -22.30 1.22
CA GLN A 199 3.57 -22.56 0.08
C GLN A 199 2.90 -23.50 -0.91
N GLY A 200 2.98 -23.18 -2.21
CA GLY A 200 2.42 -23.96 -3.29
C GLY A 200 3.35 -24.11 -4.48
N THR A 201 2.92 -24.90 -5.47
CA THR A 201 3.63 -25.02 -6.74
C THR A 201 3.54 -23.72 -7.53
N ALA A 202 4.68 -23.17 -7.94
CA ALA A 202 4.73 -21.96 -8.75
C ALA A 202 4.22 -22.20 -10.19
N GLY A 203 3.64 -21.16 -10.80
CA GLY A 203 3.26 -21.12 -12.20
C GLY A 203 1.86 -21.66 -12.50
N SER A 204 1.05 -21.95 -11.50
CA SER A 204 -0.32 -22.42 -11.69
C SER A 204 -1.27 -21.88 -10.62
N TRP A 205 -2.54 -21.68 -11.02
CA TRP A 205 -3.62 -21.32 -10.11
C TRP A 205 -4.06 -22.53 -9.28
N SER A 206 -4.35 -22.28 -8.02
CA SER A 206 -4.76 -23.31 -7.06
C SER A 206 -5.83 -22.79 -6.10
N ALA A 207 -6.79 -23.65 -5.73
CA ALA A 207 -7.84 -23.36 -4.75
C ALA A 207 -7.28 -23.45 -3.31
N ASN A 208 -6.26 -22.66 -3.00
CA ASN A 208 -5.59 -22.62 -1.70
C ASN A 208 -5.10 -21.19 -1.36
N ASP A 209 -4.81 -20.94 -0.08
CA ASP A 209 -4.24 -19.69 0.44
C ASP A 209 -2.70 -19.72 0.35
N TYR A 210 -2.14 -19.78 -0.85
CA TYR A 210 -0.70 -19.72 -1.01
C TYR A 210 -0.20 -18.28 -1.12
N ARG A 211 0.87 -17.95 -0.39
CA ARG A 211 1.51 -16.62 -0.33
C ARG A 211 2.95 -16.66 -0.82
N GLY A 212 3.48 -17.83 -1.06
CA GLY A 212 4.80 -18.10 -1.61
C GLY A 212 4.86 -19.46 -2.30
N ALA A 213 6.03 -19.81 -2.82
CA ALA A 213 6.27 -21.08 -3.49
C ALA A 213 7.13 -22.02 -2.65
N THR A 214 6.89 -23.32 -2.80
CA THR A 214 7.68 -24.36 -2.15
C THR A 214 9.15 -24.25 -2.59
N GLY A 215 10.06 -24.31 -1.62
CA GLY A 215 11.51 -24.24 -1.85
C GLY A 215 12.07 -22.82 -1.99
N GLU A 216 11.32 -21.80 -1.62
CA GLU A 216 11.75 -20.39 -1.63
C GLU A 216 12.91 -20.12 -0.66
N THR A 217 13.75 -19.14 -1.01
CA THR A 217 14.70 -18.53 -0.09
C THR A 217 13.96 -17.66 0.93
N GLN A 218 14.08 -17.98 2.20
CA GLN A 218 13.37 -17.29 3.29
C GLN A 218 14.27 -16.23 3.92
N VAL A 219 13.93 -14.95 3.71
CA VAL A 219 14.64 -13.79 4.26
C VAL A 219 14.64 -13.81 5.79
N VAL A 220 13.50 -14.14 6.40
CA VAL A 220 13.33 -14.19 7.85
C VAL A 220 14.17 -15.27 8.52
N ALA A 221 14.63 -16.28 7.78
CA ALA A 221 15.45 -17.37 8.33
C ALA A 221 16.92 -16.98 8.58
N THR A 222 17.37 -15.84 8.07
CA THR A 222 18.75 -15.39 8.19
C THR A 222 18.81 -14.06 8.93
N SER A 223 19.46 -14.03 10.11
CA SER A 223 19.63 -12.78 10.88
C SER A 223 20.41 -11.74 10.10
N GLY A 224 19.92 -10.50 10.08
CA GLY A 224 20.51 -9.39 9.34
C GLY A 224 20.27 -9.42 7.82
N ALA A 225 19.56 -10.43 7.31
CA ALA A 225 19.23 -10.47 5.89
C ALA A 225 18.36 -9.28 5.50
N THR A 226 18.65 -8.70 4.32
CA THR A 226 17.95 -7.53 3.79
C THR A 226 17.26 -7.85 2.48
N PHE A 227 16.11 -7.23 2.27
CA PHE A 227 15.35 -7.29 1.02
C PHE A 227 14.84 -5.90 0.66
N TYR A 228 15.17 -5.44 -0.54
CA TYR A 228 14.75 -4.15 -1.09
C TYR A 228 13.88 -4.38 -2.31
N ILE A 229 12.82 -3.60 -2.45
CA ILE A 229 11.95 -3.64 -3.62
C ILE A 229 11.49 -2.24 -4.03
N THR A 230 11.47 -1.97 -5.33
CA THR A 230 10.96 -0.73 -5.93
C THR A 230 10.59 -0.94 -7.40
N GLY A 231 10.01 0.09 -8.04
CA GLY A 231 9.62 0.01 -9.44
C GLY A 231 8.60 -1.09 -9.71
N VAL A 232 7.71 -1.37 -8.75
CA VAL A 232 6.71 -2.44 -8.88
C VAL A 232 5.61 -1.98 -9.82
N GLN A 233 5.42 -2.70 -10.91
CA GLN A 233 4.40 -2.43 -11.92
C GLN A 233 3.62 -3.70 -12.25
N LEU A 234 2.30 -3.59 -12.24
CA LEU A 234 1.37 -4.62 -12.72
C LEU A 234 0.59 -4.03 -13.89
N GLU A 235 0.76 -4.59 -15.07
CA GLU A 235 0.17 -4.11 -16.31
C GLU A 235 -0.49 -5.22 -17.12
N VAL A 236 -1.43 -4.85 -17.99
CA VAL A 236 -2.07 -5.79 -18.92
C VAL A 236 -1.09 -6.19 -20.02
N GLY A 237 -1.12 -7.45 -20.38
CA GLY A 237 -0.29 -8.01 -21.46
C GLY A 237 0.77 -8.99 -20.96
N SER A 238 1.50 -9.60 -21.88
CA SER A 238 2.50 -10.64 -21.62
C SER A 238 3.94 -10.11 -21.63
N THR A 239 4.13 -8.82 -21.84
CA THR A 239 5.45 -8.19 -21.93
C THR A 239 5.52 -6.98 -21.00
N ALA A 240 6.57 -6.91 -20.18
CA ALA A 240 6.81 -5.75 -19.34
C ALA A 240 7.24 -4.55 -20.19
N THR A 241 6.66 -3.40 -19.91
CA THR A 241 7.05 -2.12 -20.51
C THR A 241 7.86 -1.29 -19.52
N SER A 242 8.34 -0.11 -19.93
CA SER A 242 9.02 0.83 -19.02
C SER A 242 8.10 1.24 -17.87
N PHE A 243 8.69 1.49 -16.69
CA PHE A 243 7.93 1.87 -15.51
C PHE A 243 7.09 3.14 -15.77
N ASP A 244 5.84 3.10 -15.36
CA ASP A 244 4.85 4.18 -15.48
C ASP A 244 5.05 5.20 -14.36
N TYR A 245 5.92 6.18 -14.60
CA TYR A 245 6.17 7.27 -13.65
C TYR A 245 5.01 8.24 -13.63
N ARG A 246 4.32 8.31 -12.51
CA ARG A 246 3.30 9.32 -12.26
C ARG A 246 3.91 10.55 -11.61
N PRO A 247 3.43 11.78 -11.91
CA PRO A 247 3.82 12.97 -11.16
C PRO A 247 3.60 12.77 -9.65
N TYR A 248 4.52 13.28 -8.83
CA TYR A 248 4.49 13.10 -7.37
C TYR A 248 3.13 13.44 -6.74
N GLY A 249 2.52 14.59 -7.13
CA GLY A 249 1.22 15.00 -6.62
C GLY A 249 0.09 14.03 -6.96
N THR A 250 0.15 13.40 -8.14
CA THR A 250 -0.81 12.37 -8.55
C THR A 250 -0.63 11.10 -7.70
N GLU A 251 0.60 10.62 -7.53
CA GLU A 251 0.89 9.46 -6.71
C GLU A 251 0.49 9.68 -5.26
N LEU A 252 0.77 10.88 -4.72
CA LEU A 252 0.35 11.27 -3.37
C LEU A 252 -1.18 11.24 -3.24
N ALA A 253 -1.93 11.81 -4.19
CA ALA A 253 -3.39 11.80 -4.17
C ALA A 253 -3.96 10.38 -4.21
N LEU A 254 -3.35 9.48 -5.00
CA LEU A 254 -3.71 8.05 -5.03
C LEU A 254 -3.47 7.38 -3.66
N CYS A 255 -2.38 7.70 -2.97
CA CYS A 255 -2.12 7.20 -1.62
C CYS A 255 -3.10 7.79 -0.59
N GLN A 256 -3.41 9.08 -0.69
CA GLN A 256 -4.31 9.78 0.22
C GLN A 256 -5.76 9.28 0.18
N ARG A 257 -6.18 8.64 -0.91
CA ARG A 257 -7.46 7.91 -0.95
C ARG A 257 -7.56 6.82 0.14
N TYR A 258 -6.42 6.30 0.60
CA TYR A 258 -6.33 5.19 1.56
C TYR A 258 -5.73 5.62 2.90
N CYS A 259 -4.82 6.56 2.89
CA CYS A 259 -4.18 7.08 4.10
C CYS A 259 -3.89 8.56 3.94
N LEU A 260 -4.40 9.36 4.87
CA LEU A 260 -4.12 10.78 4.94
C LEU A 260 -3.62 11.12 6.33
N LYS A 261 -2.44 11.75 6.41
CA LYS A 261 -1.84 12.20 7.66
C LYS A 261 -1.77 13.71 7.70
N TYR A 262 -2.23 14.28 8.81
CA TYR A 262 -2.08 15.68 9.19
C TYR A 262 -1.10 15.80 10.35
N CYS A 263 -0.42 16.92 10.45
CA CYS A 263 0.59 17.25 11.45
C CYS A 263 1.88 16.39 11.34
N GLY A 264 2.83 16.73 12.18
CA GLY A 264 4.14 16.05 12.22
C GLY A 264 5.26 16.83 11.53
N ASN A 265 4.97 17.98 10.91
CA ASN A 265 5.98 18.83 10.27
C ASN A 265 6.41 19.98 11.19
N THR A 266 5.46 20.59 11.92
CA THR A 266 5.73 21.66 12.88
C THR A 266 5.03 21.41 14.20
N ALA A 267 5.56 22.01 15.27
CA ALA A 267 5.02 21.85 16.63
C ALA A 267 3.61 22.46 16.82
N GLN A 268 3.16 23.32 15.91
CA GLN A 268 1.87 24.03 15.99
C GLN A 268 1.03 23.89 14.74
N GLU A 269 1.28 22.85 13.95
CA GLU A 269 0.57 22.58 12.70
C GLU A 269 -0.93 22.38 12.94
N ASP A 270 -1.75 23.01 12.12
CA ASP A 270 -3.19 22.86 12.16
C ASP A 270 -3.62 21.52 11.54
N VAL A 271 -4.62 20.89 12.13
CA VAL A 271 -5.39 19.83 11.47
C VAL A 271 -6.41 20.51 10.55
N ASN A 272 -6.48 20.07 9.30
CA ASN A 272 -7.45 20.63 8.34
C ASN A 272 -8.89 20.27 8.73
N THR A 273 -9.47 21.08 9.62
CA THR A 273 -10.84 20.88 10.13
C THR A 273 -11.76 22.00 9.66
N ALA A 274 -13.03 21.68 9.44
CA ALA A 274 -14.10 22.67 9.55
C ALA A 274 -14.19 23.13 11.02
N THR A 275 -14.91 24.22 11.28
CA THR A 275 -15.09 24.75 12.65
C THR A 275 -15.51 23.63 13.60
N VAL A 276 -14.72 23.44 14.67
CA VAL A 276 -15.02 22.51 15.75
C VAL A 276 -15.70 23.28 16.87
N ILE A 277 -16.87 22.81 17.29
CA ILE A 277 -17.71 23.51 18.28
C ILE A 277 -17.88 22.64 19.53
N GLY A 278 -17.63 23.20 20.68
CA GLY A 278 -17.91 22.55 21.98
C GLY A 278 -19.38 22.16 22.13
N PHE A 279 -19.62 20.88 22.40
CA PHE A 279 -20.97 20.36 22.67
C PHE A 279 -21.26 20.37 24.19
N ASN A 280 -20.27 19.95 24.98
CA ASN A 280 -20.30 19.97 26.44
C ASN A 280 -18.87 20.15 26.98
N ALA A 281 -18.65 20.00 28.28
CA ALA A 281 -17.34 20.17 28.89
C ALA A 281 -16.26 19.17 28.43
N THR A 282 -16.65 18.04 27.82
CA THR A 282 -15.76 16.92 27.48
C THR A 282 -15.79 16.52 26.00
N SER A 283 -16.67 17.10 25.19
CA SER A 283 -16.80 16.75 23.78
C SER A 283 -17.07 17.97 22.90
N ALA A 284 -16.51 17.96 21.71
CA ALA A 284 -16.77 18.92 20.64
C ALA A 284 -17.03 18.15 19.32
N TYR A 285 -17.75 18.77 18.40
CA TYR A 285 -18.04 18.22 17.08
C TYR A 285 -17.53 19.12 15.97
N GLY A 286 -17.05 18.51 14.91
CA GLY A 286 -16.59 19.16 13.71
C GLY A 286 -16.29 18.15 12.62
N ALA A 287 -15.70 18.60 11.54
CA ALA A 287 -15.32 17.71 10.44
C ALA A 287 -13.83 17.87 10.13
N ILE A 288 -13.15 16.77 9.88
CA ILE A 288 -11.82 16.77 9.25
C ILE A 288 -12.05 16.76 7.75
N LEU A 289 -11.46 17.74 7.06
CA LEU A 289 -11.58 17.90 5.61
C LEU A 289 -10.51 17.06 4.93
N THR A 290 -10.87 16.34 3.88
CA THR A 290 -9.92 15.52 3.09
C THR A 290 -9.63 16.20 1.76
N VAL A 291 -8.41 16.02 1.27
CA VAL A 291 -7.95 16.61 -0.01
C VAL A 291 -8.38 15.78 -1.21
N VAL A 292 -8.75 14.51 -0.98
CA VAL A 292 -9.29 13.58 -1.98
C VAL A 292 -10.41 12.75 -1.35
N PRO A 293 -11.33 12.19 -2.16
CA PRO A 293 -12.35 11.27 -1.64
C PRO A 293 -11.69 10.01 -1.07
N MET A 294 -11.90 9.72 0.21
CA MET A 294 -11.40 8.48 0.81
C MET A 294 -12.17 7.26 0.30
N ARG A 295 -11.50 6.11 0.25
CA ARG A 295 -12.06 4.84 -0.24
C ARG A 295 -13.34 4.44 0.51
N THR A 296 -13.34 4.63 1.80
CA THR A 296 -14.47 4.35 2.72
C THR A 296 -14.34 5.27 3.94
N SER A 297 -15.31 5.21 4.85
CA SER A 297 -15.18 5.88 6.14
C SER A 297 -13.90 5.41 6.85
N PRO A 298 -12.96 6.31 7.18
CA PRO A 298 -11.68 5.92 7.74
C PRO A 298 -11.76 5.59 9.22
N SER A 299 -10.85 4.75 9.69
CA SER A 299 -10.44 4.75 11.09
C SER A 299 -9.55 5.95 11.37
N ILE A 300 -9.62 6.51 12.57
CA ILE A 300 -8.82 7.67 12.99
C ILE A 300 -7.89 7.27 14.12
N SER A 301 -6.61 7.57 13.96
CA SER A 301 -5.64 7.54 15.05
C SER A 301 -5.00 8.90 15.21
N SER A 302 -4.74 9.31 16.44
CA SER A 302 -4.16 10.61 16.75
C SER A 302 -3.26 10.55 17.98
N SER A 303 -2.29 11.43 18.03
CA SER A 303 -1.42 11.62 19.20
C SER A 303 -1.04 13.08 19.32
N THR A 304 -1.01 13.56 20.57
CA THR A 304 -0.48 14.88 20.90
C THR A 304 -1.22 16.04 20.20
N ILE A 305 -2.57 15.94 20.13
CA ILE A 305 -3.44 16.95 19.53
C ILE A 305 -4.12 17.77 20.64
N ARG A 306 -4.34 19.05 20.37
CA ARG A 306 -5.06 19.99 21.24
C ARG A 306 -6.17 20.73 20.50
N MET A 307 -7.14 21.21 21.24
CA MET A 307 -8.07 22.25 20.81
C MET A 307 -7.73 23.56 21.52
N THR A 308 -7.87 24.68 20.81
CA THR A 308 -7.60 26.02 21.38
C THR A 308 -8.58 27.05 20.83
N ASP A 309 -8.95 27.99 21.68
CA ASP A 309 -9.67 29.21 21.34
C ASP A 309 -8.76 30.46 21.45
N GLU A 310 -7.43 30.23 21.36
CA GLU A 310 -6.34 31.19 21.55
C GLU A 310 -6.15 31.68 23.01
N THR A 311 -7.15 31.51 23.87
CA THR A 311 -7.07 31.82 25.30
C THR A 311 -6.82 30.57 26.14
N ASN A 312 -7.55 29.49 25.80
CA ASN A 312 -7.47 28.22 26.50
C ASN A 312 -6.92 27.16 25.56
N THR A 313 -6.15 26.22 26.12
CA THR A 313 -5.61 25.07 25.40
C THR A 313 -6.03 23.79 26.12
N ILE A 314 -6.67 22.89 25.40
CA ILE A 314 -7.30 21.68 25.93
C ILE A 314 -6.79 20.48 25.15
N ALA A 315 -6.18 19.50 25.84
CA ALA A 315 -5.68 18.28 25.20
C ALA A 315 -6.84 17.42 24.67
N VAL A 316 -6.71 16.97 23.44
CA VAL A 316 -7.62 15.98 22.84
C VAL A 316 -7.20 14.58 23.28
N THR A 317 -8.10 13.84 23.88
CA THR A 317 -7.85 12.46 24.35
C THR A 317 -8.17 11.43 23.28
N SER A 318 -9.16 11.71 22.41
CA SER A 318 -9.48 10.85 21.25
C SER A 318 -10.24 11.64 20.18
N ILE A 319 -10.11 11.19 18.94
CA ILE A 319 -10.92 11.65 17.81
C ILE A 319 -11.67 10.43 17.26
N VAL A 320 -12.99 10.55 17.14
CA VAL A 320 -13.86 9.43 16.73
C VAL A 320 -14.67 9.86 15.52
N ALA A 321 -14.61 9.11 14.42
CA ALA A 321 -15.47 9.34 13.27
C ALA A 321 -16.93 9.06 13.62
N SER A 322 -17.84 9.96 13.24
CA SER A 322 -19.28 9.87 13.56
C SER A 322 -20.06 8.89 12.65
N GLY A 323 -19.35 8.06 11.88
CA GLY A 323 -19.92 7.06 10.96
C GLY A 323 -20.24 7.62 9.57
N ALA A 324 -20.50 6.71 8.64
CA ALA A 324 -20.71 7.02 7.23
C ALA A 324 -21.95 7.89 6.95
N SER A 325 -22.97 7.81 7.79
CA SER A 325 -24.23 8.56 7.64
C SER A 325 -24.07 10.08 7.80
N PHE A 326 -22.99 10.52 8.44
CA PHE A 326 -22.71 11.93 8.72
C PHE A 326 -21.47 12.45 7.99
N SER A 327 -20.80 11.60 7.19
CA SER A 327 -19.58 11.95 6.49
C SER A 327 -19.81 11.98 4.99
N GLY A 328 -19.26 12.99 4.33
CA GLY A 328 -19.24 13.09 2.87
C GLY A 328 -17.91 12.58 2.30
N PRO A 329 -17.74 12.59 0.96
CA PRO A 329 -16.51 12.11 0.32
C PRO A 329 -15.28 12.97 0.65
N TYR A 330 -15.48 14.23 1.02
CA TYR A 330 -14.42 15.21 1.30
C TYR A 330 -14.42 15.71 2.75
N ASN A 331 -15.29 15.18 3.61
CA ASN A 331 -15.34 15.52 5.02
C ASN A 331 -15.65 14.30 5.87
N ILE A 332 -14.98 14.20 6.98
CA ILE A 332 -15.21 13.15 7.97
C ILE A 332 -15.70 13.82 9.24
N ASN A 333 -16.99 13.72 9.53
CA ASN A 333 -17.56 14.24 10.76
C ASN A 333 -17.00 13.48 11.97
N CYS A 334 -16.52 14.22 12.94
CA CYS A 334 -15.81 13.67 14.10
C CYS A 334 -16.30 14.27 15.41
N GLY A 335 -16.33 13.42 16.44
CA GLY A 335 -16.30 13.84 17.83
C GLY A 335 -14.85 13.98 18.31
N PHE A 336 -14.53 15.11 18.94
CA PHE A 336 -13.26 15.39 19.58
C PHE A 336 -13.47 15.33 21.09
N ASN A 337 -12.89 14.35 21.75
CA ASN A 337 -13.06 14.14 23.18
C ASN A 337 -11.89 14.73 23.99
N THR A 338 -12.18 15.26 25.15
CA THR A 338 -11.23 15.81 26.11
C THR A 338 -11.56 15.30 27.52
N ALA A 339 -10.63 15.50 28.46
CA ALA A 339 -10.95 15.20 29.88
C ALA A 339 -11.97 16.19 30.46
N SER A 340 -11.80 17.50 30.16
CA SER A 340 -12.68 18.60 30.57
C SER A 340 -12.23 19.89 29.90
N GLY A 341 -12.88 21.01 30.20
CA GLY A 341 -12.43 22.35 29.91
C GLY A 341 -13.05 23.01 28.67
N LEU A 342 -13.87 22.29 27.92
CA LEU A 342 -14.61 22.87 26.79
C LEU A 342 -15.80 23.71 27.29
N THR A 343 -16.07 24.79 26.57
CA THR A 343 -17.26 25.62 26.76
C THR A 343 -18.26 25.29 25.65
N GLN A 344 -19.50 25.05 26.02
CA GLN A 344 -20.58 24.76 25.08
C GLN A 344 -20.77 25.92 24.09
N TYR A 345 -20.95 25.55 22.80
CA TYR A 345 -21.13 26.46 21.67
C TYR A 345 -19.93 27.33 21.33
N ARG A 346 -18.78 27.15 22.00
CA ARG A 346 -17.56 27.86 21.68
C ARG A 346 -16.81 27.20 20.51
N PRO A 347 -16.31 27.97 19.52
CA PRO A 347 -15.48 27.44 18.45
C PRO A 347 -14.05 27.18 18.92
N TYR A 348 -13.41 26.14 18.38
CA TYR A 348 -12.03 25.76 18.65
C TYR A 348 -11.28 25.44 17.36
N ALA A 349 -10.01 25.82 17.31
CA ALA A 349 -9.05 25.30 16.34
C ALA A 349 -8.44 23.98 16.84
N VAL A 350 -8.15 23.06 15.94
CA VAL A 350 -7.50 21.78 16.24
C VAL A 350 -6.06 21.83 15.74
N ARG A 351 -5.10 21.64 16.63
CA ARG A 351 -3.67 21.82 16.35
C ARG A 351 -2.81 20.74 16.99
N ALA A 352 -1.57 20.61 16.50
CA ALA A 352 -0.50 19.92 17.21
C ALA A 352 -0.26 20.58 18.59
N ALA A 353 -0.07 19.77 19.62
CA ALA A 353 0.11 20.25 20.99
C ALA A 353 1.59 20.48 21.32
N ASN A 354 2.21 21.47 20.66
CA ASN A 354 3.63 21.83 20.81
C ASN A 354 4.60 20.67 20.57
N SER A 355 4.30 19.84 19.58
CA SER A 355 5.08 18.64 19.29
C SER A 355 5.17 18.37 17.79
N THR A 356 6.37 18.13 17.29
CA THR A 356 6.63 17.65 15.92
C THR A 356 6.28 16.17 15.73
N SER A 357 6.02 15.44 16.82
CA SER A 357 5.52 14.05 16.78
C SER A 357 3.99 13.96 16.81
N ALA A 358 3.29 15.10 16.82
CA ALA A 358 1.83 15.13 16.73
C ALA A 358 1.34 14.59 15.39
N PHE A 359 0.24 13.85 15.40
CA PHE A 359 -0.40 13.38 14.17
C PHE A 359 -1.90 13.15 14.31
N VAL A 360 -2.58 13.26 13.19
CA VAL A 360 -3.90 12.67 12.95
C VAL A 360 -3.80 11.86 11.65
N ILE A 361 -4.06 10.57 11.72
CA ILE A 361 -4.08 9.68 10.56
C ILE A 361 -5.51 9.20 10.33
N LEU A 362 -6.00 9.42 9.11
CA LEU A 362 -7.21 8.85 8.57
C LEU A 362 -6.82 7.63 7.73
N SER A 363 -7.26 6.43 8.12
CA SER A 363 -6.92 5.19 7.42
C SER A 363 -8.16 4.50 6.88
N ALA A 364 -8.26 4.43 5.55
CA ALA A 364 -9.29 3.73 4.78
C ALA A 364 -8.68 2.60 3.93
N GLU A 365 -7.63 1.94 4.44
CA GLU A 365 -6.90 0.88 3.75
C GLU A 365 -7.77 -0.37 3.48
N LEU A 366 -7.30 -1.23 2.54
CA LEU A 366 -7.96 -2.46 2.10
C LEU A 366 -7.69 -3.64 3.03
#